data_05849b6b1fe1fede1c11ace765d1750b
#
_entry.id   05849b6b1fe1fede1c11ace765d1750b
#
_cell.length_a   1.000
_cell.length_b   1.000
_cell.length_c   1.000
_cell.angle_alpha   90.00
_cell.angle_beta   90.00
_cell.angle_gamma   90.00
#
_symmetry.space_group_name_H-M   'P 1'
#
loop_
_entity.id
_entity.type
_entity.pdbx_description
1 polymer ?
#
loop_
_entity_poly.entity_id
_entity_poly.type
_entity_poly.pdbx_seq_one_letter_code
_entity_poly.pdbx_strand_id
1 'polypeptide(L)'
;TDFTHTLPAGYRKNIHLPGPQLQSMRKMLRILFILVALHTLLAYTAILFLPEDTAKFITTPLLYIILGTYFVVFFIYNRLLLRKMKKEEWLPIVDEKGEVTGQAPRSICHSGSKLLHPVVHLHITNDRHELFLQKRSMKKDLLPGMWDTAVGGHIGVNEKVEDALKREASEELGITDFEARFLGNYVWESPRERELVFSFLCTRYNHIHIDNDEVDEGRFWTLQELAEGMEKNKLTPNLVHEYRLLLKPLFNRS
;
A
#
# COMPACT_ATOMS: atom_id res chain seq x y z
N THR A 1 17.83 5.00 25.69
CA THR A 1 18.28 5.64 24.45
C THR A 1 17.03 6.07 23.73
N ASP A 2 16.75 7.38 23.83
CA ASP A 2 15.62 8.02 23.19
C ASP A 2 15.76 7.94 21.66
N PHE A 3 14.99 7.06 21.04
CA PHE A 3 14.81 7.05 19.59
C PHE A 3 13.63 7.96 19.24
N THR A 4 13.83 9.27 19.32
CA THR A 4 12.92 10.24 18.72
C THR A 4 13.23 10.34 17.22
N HIS A 5 12.88 9.33 16.43
CA HIS A 5 12.79 9.47 14.99
C HIS A 5 11.45 10.14 14.67
N THR A 6 11.42 11.46 14.87
CA THR A 6 10.35 12.29 14.32
C THR A 6 10.61 12.42 12.82
N LEU A 7 9.68 11.89 12.01
CA LEU A 7 9.61 12.29 10.60
C LEU A 7 9.46 13.81 10.56
N PRO A 8 10.35 14.56 9.87
CA PRO A 8 10.38 16.02 9.97
C PRO A 8 9.04 16.62 9.57
N ALA A 9 8.47 17.46 10.47
CA ALA A 9 7.31 18.27 10.21
C ALA A 9 7.66 19.31 9.13
N GLY A 10 7.05 19.18 7.94
CA GLY A 10 7.09 20.26 6.96
C GLY A 10 7.61 19.91 5.56
N TYR A 11 7.12 18.87 4.91
CA TYR A 11 7.40 18.66 3.50
C TYR A 11 6.15 18.92 2.63
N ARG A 12 5.92 20.21 2.31
CA ARG A 12 4.97 20.65 1.27
C ARG A 12 5.69 20.97 -0.03
N LYS A 13 6.55 20.10 -0.56
CA LYS A 13 7.09 20.29 -1.93
C LYS A 13 7.53 18.98 -2.55
N ASN A 14 6.95 18.73 -3.67
CA ASN A 14 7.06 17.68 -4.66
C ASN A 14 5.95 16.62 -4.53
N ILE A 15 4.75 17.03 -4.95
CA ILE A 15 3.75 16.07 -5.40
C ILE A 15 4.33 15.49 -6.70
N HIS A 16 5.09 14.42 -6.61
CA HIS A 16 5.29 13.54 -7.75
C HIS A 16 3.90 13.05 -8.11
N LEU A 17 3.41 13.42 -9.30
CA LEU A 17 2.15 12.86 -9.82
C LEU A 17 2.24 11.35 -9.69
N PRO A 18 1.35 10.72 -8.91
CA PRO A 18 1.42 9.31 -8.66
C PRO A 18 1.42 8.55 -9.99
N GLY A 19 2.17 7.46 -10.07
CA GLY A 19 2.31 6.63 -11.26
C GLY A 19 0.98 6.31 -11.98
N PRO A 20 -0.17 6.06 -11.27
CA PRO A 20 -1.48 5.88 -11.88
C PRO A 20 -2.03 7.09 -12.61
N GLN A 21 -1.81 8.33 -12.15
CA GLN A 21 -2.24 9.50 -12.93
C GLN A 21 -1.47 9.60 -14.24
N LEU A 22 -0.15 9.40 -14.20
CA LEU A 22 0.68 9.40 -15.39
C LEU A 22 0.32 8.23 -16.32
N GLN A 23 0.04 7.05 -15.76
CA GLN A 23 -0.38 5.88 -16.53
C GLN A 23 -1.78 6.07 -17.12
N SER A 24 -2.71 6.67 -16.38
CA SER A 24 -4.03 7.04 -16.85
C SER A 24 -3.95 8.08 -17.98
N MET A 25 -3.15 9.14 -17.80
CA MET A 25 -2.91 10.14 -18.86
C MET A 25 -2.34 9.50 -20.12
N ARG A 26 -1.35 8.60 -20.00
CA ARG A 26 -0.79 7.87 -21.16
C ARG A 26 -1.83 7.01 -21.87
N LYS A 27 -2.71 6.30 -21.14
CA LYS A 27 -3.82 5.53 -21.72
C LYS A 27 -4.79 6.44 -22.47
N MET A 28 -5.19 7.55 -21.86
CA MET A 28 -6.11 8.50 -22.48
C MET A 28 -5.51 9.15 -23.74
N LEU A 29 -4.23 9.53 -23.72
CA LEU A 29 -3.54 10.05 -24.91
C LEU A 29 -3.48 9.02 -26.04
N ARG A 30 -3.27 7.73 -25.74
CA ARG A 30 -3.31 6.67 -26.76
C ARG A 30 -4.70 6.52 -27.36
N ILE A 31 -5.74 6.58 -26.55
CA ILE A 31 -7.15 6.54 -27.05
C ILE A 31 -7.42 7.72 -27.98
N LEU A 32 -7.03 8.94 -27.56
CA LEU A 32 -7.19 10.13 -28.40
C LEU A 32 -6.47 9.97 -29.74
N PHE A 33 -5.21 9.51 -29.72
CA PHE A 33 -4.44 9.28 -30.95
C PHE A 33 -5.13 8.29 -31.87
N ILE A 34 -5.65 7.17 -31.35
CA ILE A 34 -6.38 6.16 -32.13
C ILE A 34 -7.65 6.77 -32.74
N LEU A 35 -8.43 7.52 -31.97
CA LEU A 35 -9.66 8.16 -32.45
C LEU A 35 -9.40 9.15 -33.58
N VAL A 36 -8.35 9.98 -33.41
CA VAL A 36 -7.94 10.94 -34.44
C VAL A 36 -7.43 10.23 -35.70
N ALA A 37 -6.62 9.17 -35.55
CA ALA A 37 -6.14 8.38 -36.69
C ALA A 37 -7.27 7.71 -37.46
N LEU A 38 -8.25 7.11 -36.76
CA LEU A 38 -9.45 6.52 -37.41
C LEU A 38 -10.31 7.57 -38.11
N HIS A 39 -10.47 8.74 -37.48
CA HIS A 39 -11.18 9.84 -38.11
C HIS A 39 -10.46 10.32 -39.39
N THR A 40 -9.13 10.48 -39.35
CA THR A 40 -8.33 10.89 -40.51
C THR A 40 -8.47 9.87 -41.67
N LEU A 41 -8.43 8.56 -41.34
CA LEU A 41 -8.63 7.51 -42.33
C LEU A 41 -10.05 7.58 -42.94
N LEU A 42 -11.07 7.79 -42.11
CA LEU A 42 -12.44 7.97 -42.56
C LEU A 42 -12.59 9.20 -43.48
N ALA A 43 -11.98 10.32 -43.09
CA ALA A 43 -12.03 11.54 -43.91
C ALA A 43 -11.35 11.35 -45.27
N TYR A 44 -10.19 10.69 -45.27
CA TYR A 44 -9.48 10.35 -46.50
C TYR A 44 -10.31 9.42 -47.42
N THR A 45 -10.89 8.36 -46.86
CA THR A 45 -11.74 7.45 -47.62
C THR A 45 -13.01 8.16 -48.15
N ALA A 46 -13.61 9.04 -47.33
CA ALA A 46 -14.78 9.81 -47.76
C ALA A 46 -14.49 10.68 -49.01
N ILE A 47 -13.33 11.32 -49.07
CA ILE A 47 -12.91 12.16 -50.20
C ILE A 47 -12.70 11.32 -51.46
N LEU A 48 -12.34 10.02 -51.37
CA LEU A 48 -12.18 9.14 -52.54
C LEU A 48 -13.51 8.73 -53.18
N PHE A 49 -14.60 8.72 -52.39
CA PHE A 49 -15.91 8.22 -52.88
C PHE A 49 -17.00 9.30 -52.94
N LEU A 50 -16.80 10.48 -52.36
CA LEU A 50 -17.76 11.57 -52.31
C LEU A 50 -17.17 12.87 -52.86
N PRO A 51 -18.01 13.80 -53.37
CA PRO A 51 -17.56 15.14 -53.65
C PRO A 51 -16.90 15.77 -52.41
N GLU A 52 -15.83 16.53 -52.64
CA GLU A 52 -14.97 17.09 -51.54
C GLU A 52 -15.79 17.89 -50.52
N ASP A 53 -16.70 18.71 -50.96
CA ASP A 53 -17.55 19.52 -50.08
C ASP A 53 -18.48 18.65 -49.23
N THR A 54 -19.04 17.57 -49.78
CA THR A 54 -19.85 16.63 -49.02
C THR A 54 -19.03 15.86 -47.99
N ALA A 55 -17.83 15.41 -48.39
CA ALA A 55 -16.93 14.72 -47.46
C ALA A 55 -16.54 15.61 -46.29
N LYS A 56 -16.17 16.88 -46.54
CA LYS A 56 -15.86 17.87 -45.51
C LYS A 56 -17.05 18.18 -44.61
N PHE A 57 -18.25 18.33 -45.18
CA PHE A 57 -19.47 18.61 -44.43
C PHE A 57 -19.81 17.52 -43.40
N ILE A 58 -19.48 16.29 -43.69
CA ILE A 58 -19.72 15.15 -42.81
C ILE A 58 -18.57 14.99 -41.78
N THR A 59 -17.32 15.00 -42.26
CA THR A 59 -16.15 14.63 -41.41
C THR A 59 -15.74 15.74 -40.45
N THR A 60 -15.90 17.02 -40.82
CA THR A 60 -15.50 18.13 -39.96
C THR A 60 -16.32 18.19 -38.65
N PRO A 61 -17.66 18.18 -38.67
CA PRO A 61 -18.46 18.13 -37.47
C PRO A 61 -18.17 16.87 -36.61
N LEU A 62 -17.95 15.73 -37.27
CA LEU A 62 -17.65 14.48 -36.59
C LEU A 62 -16.35 14.58 -35.76
N LEU A 63 -15.31 15.24 -36.31
CA LEU A 63 -14.07 15.50 -35.57
C LEU A 63 -14.32 16.29 -34.28
N TYR A 64 -15.09 17.40 -34.38
CA TYR A 64 -15.39 18.22 -33.21
C TYR A 64 -16.23 17.45 -32.17
N ILE A 65 -17.16 16.60 -32.59
CA ILE A 65 -17.94 15.74 -31.71
C ILE A 65 -17.01 14.76 -31.00
N ILE A 66 -16.10 14.09 -31.72
CA ILE A 66 -15.11 13.16 -31.13
C ILE A 66 -14.24 13.88 -30.08
N LEU A 67 -13.67 15.02 -30.45
CA LEU A 67 -12.82 15.80 -29.56
C LEU A 67 -13.58 16.30 -28.32
N GLY A 68 -14.78 16.88 -28.54
CA GLY A 68 -15.62 17.37 -27.46
C GLY A 68 -16.01 16.26 -26.47
N THR A 69 -16.48 15.12 -26.99
CA THR A 69 -16.83 13.95 -26.17
C THR A 69 -15.60 13.44 -25.39
N TYR A 70 -14.44 13.34 -26.06
CA TYR A 70 -13.20 12.93 -25.44
C TYR A 70 -12.84 13.85 -24.26
N PHE A 71 -12.87 15.17 -24.43
CA PHE A 71 -12.53 16.12 -23.37
C PHE A 71 -13.51 16.07 -22.20
N VAL A 72 -14.81 15.90 -22.47
CA VAL A 72 -15.82 15.74 -21.41
C VAL A 72 -15.57 14.46 -20.61
N VAL A 73 -15.36 13.33 -21.27
CA VAL A 73 -15.06 12.05 -20.64
C VAL A 73 -13.75 12.14 -19.84
N PHE A 74 -12.70 12.72 -20.42
CA PHE A 74 -11.41 12.94 -19.75
C PHE A 74 -11.57 13.80 -18.48
N PHE A 75 -12.33 14.89 -18.55
CA PHE A 75 -12.56 15.76 -17.40
C PHE A 75 -13.32 15.05 -16.28
N ILE A 76 -14.42 14.35 -16.64
CA ILE A 76 -15.22 13.58 -15.67
C ILE A 76 -14.36 12.49 -15.02
N TYR A 77 -13.63 11.73 -15.82
CA TYR A 77 -12.76 10.66 -15.32
C TYR A 77 -11.70 11.20 -14.35
N ASN A 78 -10.98 12.26 -14.69
CA ASN A 78 -9.99 12.87 -13.81
C ASN A 78 -10.63 13.40 -12.52
N ARG A 79 -11.82 14.01 -12.60
CA ARG A 79 -12.53 14.49 -11.41
C ARG A 79 -12.92 13.35 -10.46
N LEU A 80 -13.38 12.22 -11.01
CA LEU A 80 -13.70 11.02 -10.23
C LEU A 80 -12.44 10.39 -9.61
N LEU A 81 -11.35 10.30 -10.38
CA LEU A 81 -10.07 9.81 -9.89
C LEU A 81 -9.54 10.65 -8.73
N LEU A 82 -9.55 11.98 -8.88
CA LEU A 82 -9.13 12.90 -7.80
C LEU A 82 -10.01 12.79 -6.56
N ARG A 83 -11.33 12.60 -6.74
CA ARG A 83 -12.26 12.37 -5.61
C ARG A 83 -11.96 11.06 -4.89
N LYS A 84 -11.65 9.99 -5.63
CA LYS A 84 -11.26 8.70 -5.07
C LYS A 84 -9.97 8.85 -4.27
N MET A 85 -8.94 9.47 -4.83
CA MET A 85 -7.64 9.68 -4.17
C MET A 85 -7.73 10.53 -2.89
N LYS A 86 -8.65 11.52 -2.83
CA LYS A 86 -8.86 12.34 -1.63
C LYS A 86 -9.46 11.57 -0.44
N LYS A 87 -10.11 10.43 -0.71
CA LYS A 87 -10.72 9.56 0.31
C LYS A 87 -9.80 8.42 0.75
N GLU A 88 -8.68 8.24 0.07
CA GLU A 88 -7.71 7.21 0.39
C GLU A 88 -6.78 7.64 1.52
N GLU A 89 -6.27 6.67 2.24
CA GLU A 89 -5.15 6.83 3.14
C GLU A 89 -3.89 7.23 2.36
N TRP A 90 -3.19 8.25 2.84
CA TRP A 90 -1.93 8.71 2.28
C TRP A 90 -0.78 8.27 3.17
N LEU A 91 0.23 7.65 2.56
CA LEU A 91 1.42 7.15 3.23
C LEU A 91 2.62 8.05 2.93
N PRO A 92 3.49 8.31 3.89
CA PRO A 92 4.77 8.96 3.63
C PRO A 92 5.64 8.03 2.78
N ILE A 93 6.36 8.58 1.84
CA ILE A 93 7.39 7.88 1.07
C ILE A 93 8.74 8.27 1.65
N VAL A 94 9.55 7.27 1.95
CA VAL A 94 10.83 7.44 2.64
C VAL A 94 11.98 6.89 1.80
N ASP A 95 13.20 7.31 2.14
CA ASP A 95 14.42 6.63 1.71
C ASP A 95 14.78 5.47 2.68
N GLU A 96 15.85 4.76 2.41
CA GLU A 96 16.31 3.63 3.26
C GLU A 96 16.81 4.06 4.65
N LYS A 97 17.01 5.36 4.87
CA LYS A 97 17.33 5.93 6.20
C LYS A 97 16.09 6.32 7.00
N GLY A 98 14.91 6.24 6.38
CA GLY A 98 13.63 6.65 6.95
C GLY A 98 13.32 8.14 6.78
N GLU A 99 14.12 8.89 6.00
CA GLU A 99 13.86 10.30 5.72
C GLU A 99 12.71 10.45 4.72
N VAL A 100 11.74 11.33 5.03
CA VAL A 100 10.56 11.53 4.19
C VAL A 100 10.94 12.26 2.89
N THR A 101 10.70 11.62 1.76
CA THR A 101 10.96 12.13 0.40
C THR A 101 9.69 12.56 -0.32
N GLY A 102 8.51 12.17 0.17
CA GLY A 102 7.22 12.49 -0.44
C GLY A 102 6.06 11.82 0.26
N GLN A 103 4.93 11.74 -0.44
CA GLN A 103 3.76 11.00 0.01
C GLN A 103 2.99 10.43 -1.19
N ALA A 104 2.31 9.31 -1.01
CA ALA A 104 1.49 8.68 -2.03
C ALA A 104 0.26 8.00 -1.43
N PRO A 105 -0.84 7.86 -2.19
CA PRO A 105 -1.98 7.04 -1.78
C PRO A 105 -1.57 5.58 -1.55
N ARG A 106 -2.17 4.92 -0.56
CA ARG A 106 -1.94 3.51 -0.25
C ARG A 106 -2.10 2.60 -1.47
N SER A 107 -3.13 2.82 -2.28
CA SER A 107 -3.35 2.04 -3.50
C SER A 107 -2.17 2.08 -4.48
N ILE A 108 -1.39 3.14 -4.47
CA ILE A 108 -0.18 3.30 -5.28
C ILE A 108 0.99 2.54 -4.67
N CYS A 109 1.21 2.67 -3.36
CA CYS A 109 2.25 1.95 -2.66
C CYS A 109 2.12 0.43 -2.85
N HIS A 110 0.89 -0.08 -2.88
CA HIS A 110 0.56 -1.50 -3.04
C HIS A 110 0.27 -1.96 -4.49
N SER A 111 0.58 -1.15 -5.49
CA SER A 111 0.34 -1.45 -6.92
C SER A 111 1.56 -1.97 -7.69
N GLY A 112 2.65 -2.32 -6.99
CA GLY A 112 3.94 -2.66 -7.60
C GLY A 112 4.80 -1.45 -7.96
N SER A 113 4.46 -0.26 -7.46
CA SER A 113 5.21 0.99 -7.68
C SER A 113 6.60 0.98 -7.05
N LYS A 114 6.82 0.12 -6.06
CA LYS A 114 8.06 0.02 -5.27
C LYS A 114 8.42 1.30 -4.51
N LEU A 115 7.44 2.16 -4.27
CA LEU A 115 7.59 3.30 -3.39
C LEU A 115 7.80 2.79 -1.96
N LEU A 116 8.95 3.11 -1.37
CA LEU A 116 9.27 2.71 -0.01
C LEU A 116 8.44 3.54 0.97
N HIS A 117 7.62 2.86 1.77
CA HIS A 117 6.79 3.48 2.79
C HIS A 117 6.98 2.78 4.14
N PRO A 118 6.89 3.50 5.28
CA PRO A 118 7.19 2.94 6.59
C PRO A 118 5.97 2.22 7.17
N VAL A 119 6.25 1.11 7.85
CA VAL A 119 5.26 0.31 8.60
C VAL A 119 5.81 -0.06 9.98
N VAL A 120 4.93 -0.35 10.93
CA VAL A 120 5.27 -0.87 12.25
C VAL A 120 4.85 -2.33 12.34
N HIS A 121 5.69 -3.16 12.96
CA HIS A 121 5.37 -4.53 13.36
C HIS A 121 5.56 -4.70 14.86
N LEU A 122 4.56 -5.26 15.54
CA LEU A 122 4.65 -5.64 16.93
C LEU A 122 4.60 -7.17 17.05
N HIS A 123 5.64 -7.73 17.62
CA HIS A 123 5.67 -9.12 18.06
C HIS A 123 5.33 -9.20 19.54
N ILE A 124 4.50 -10.15 19.93
CA ILE A 124 4.08 -10.36 21.30
C ILE A 124 4.52 -11.76 21.73
N THR A 125 5.22 -11.85 22.85
CA THR A 125 5.61 -13.14 23.45
C THR A 125 5.06 -13.24 24.85
N ASN A 126 4.82 -14.49 25.30
CA ASN A 126 4.47 -14.82 26.67
C ASN A 126 5.66 -15.41 27.44
N ASP A 127 5.45 -15.72 28.72
CA ASP A 127 6.47 -16.30 29.62
C ASP A 127 6.94 -17.71 29.17
N ARG A 128 6.22 -18.36 28.27
CA ARG A 128 6.57 -19.66 27.68
C ARG A 128 7.38 -19.51 26.39
N HIS A 129 7.78 -18.29 26.04
CA HIS A 129 8.45 -17.98 24.79
C HIS A 129 7.64 -18.37 23.52
N GLU A 130 6.32 -18.40 23.63
CA GLU A 130 5.43 -18.56 22.48
C GLU A 130 5.19 -17.19 21.81
N LEU A 131 5.06 -17.18 20.48
CA LEU A 131 4.84 -15.97 19.69
C LEU A 131 3.36 -15.84 19.34
N PHE A 132 2.74 -14.71 19.66
CA PHE A 132 1.37 -14.43 19.24
C PHE A 132 1.35 -14.11 17.75
N LEU A 133 0.50 -14.81 17.00
CA LEU A 133 0.23 -14.53 15.60
C LEU A 133 -1.24 -14.22 15.40
N GLN A 134 -1.53 -13.32 14.48
CA GLN A 134 -2.87 -13.06 13.99
C GLN A 134 -3.11 -13.75 12.63
N LYS A 135 -4.33 -14.21 12.41
CA LYS A 135 -4.78 -14.70 11.12
C LYS A 135 -5.47 -13.58 10.37
N ARG A 136 -4.90 -13.21 9.24
CA ARG A 136 -5.39 -12.14 8.38
C ARG A 136 -6.80 -12.46 7.90
N SER A 137 -7.69 -11.48 7.97
CA SER A 137 -9.06 -11.64 7.50
C SER A 137 -9.11 -12.08 6.03
N MET A 138 -10.07 -12.95 5.72
CA MET A 138 -10.37 -13.34 4.33
C MET A 138 -10.79 -12.16 3.44
N LYS A 139 -11.12 -10.99 4.04
CA LYS A 139 -11.47 -9.74 3.34
C LYS A 139 -10.24 -8.94 2.90
N LYS A 140 -9.05 -9.25 3.38
CA LYS A 140 -7.81 -8.53 3.03
C LYS A 140 -7.40 -8.80 1.57
N ASP A 141 -6.95 -7.75 0.87
CA ASP A 141 -6.49 -7.85 -0.53
C ASP A 141 -5.17 -8.61 -0.70
N LEU A 142 -4.35 -8.64 0.34
CA LEU A 142 -3.05 -9.30 0.35
C LEU A 142 -3.04 -10.44 1.35
N LEU A 143 -2.63 -11.64 0.88
CA LEU A 143 -2.39 -12.82 1.69
C LEU A 143 -3.56 -13.14 2.67
N PRO A 144 -4.84 -13.18 2.19
CA PRO A 144 -5.98 -13.48 3.04
C PRO A 144 -5.85 -14.85 3.70
N GLY A 145 -6.24 -14.95 4.98
CA GLY A 145 -6.26 -16.20 5.75
C GLY A 145 -4.88 -16.74 6.15
N MET A 146 -3.78 -16.08 5.80
CA MET A 146 -2.45 -16.43 6.30
C MET A 146 -2.23 -15.89 7.71
N TRP A 147 -1.33 -16.55 8.45
CA TRP A 147 -0.89 -16.09 9.75
C TRP A 147 0.24 -15.08 9.62
N ASP A 148 0.17 -14.01 10.38
CA ASP A 148 1.06 -12.86 10.30
C ASP A 148 1.53 -12.42 11.70
N THR A 149 2.40 -11.41 11.76
CA THR A 149 2.84 -10.79 13.01
C THR A 149 1.64 -10.35 13.86
N ALA A 150 1.84 -10.19 15.18
CA ALA A 150 0.75 -9.86 16.09
C ALA A 150 0.02 -8.57 15.71
N VAL A 151 0.76 -7.52 15.32
CA VAL A 151 0.22 -6.26 14.80
C VAL A 151 1.09 -5.80 13.64
N GLY A 152 0.45 -5.33 12.56
CA GLY A 152 1.16 -4.78 11.41
C GLY A 152 0.37 -3.68 10.71
N GLY A 153 0.90 -2.46 10.70
CA GLY A 153 0.20 -1.32 10.10
C GLY A 153 1.09 -0.22 9.56
N HIS A 154 0.50 0.67 8.76
CA HIS A 154 1.21 1.79 8.15
C HIS A 154 1.43 2.93 9.15
N ILE A 155 2.54 3.63 8.97
CA ILE A 155 2.75 4.91 9.65
C ILE A 155 2.13 6.00 8.78
N GLY A 156 1.22 6.78 9.36
CA GLY A 156 0.53 7.87 8.67
C GLY A 156 1.44 9.07 8.37
N VAL A 157 0.96 9.96 7.50
CA VAL A 157 1.67 11.23 7.20
C VAL A 157 1.74 12.09 8.47
N ASN A 158 2.94 12.50 8.87
CA ASN A 158 3.25 13.23 10.11
C ASN A 158 2.97 12.45 11.41
N GLU A 159 2.75 11.14 11.35
CA GLU A 159 2.62 10.27 12.51
C GLU A 159 4.00 9.80 12.98
N LYS A 160 4.20 9.68 14.29
CA LYS A 160 5.41 9.10 14.86
C LYS A 160 5.31 7.58 14.89
N VAL A 161 6.45 6.91 14.83
CA VAL A 161 6.53 5.44 14.85
C VAL A 161 5.83 4.87 16.09
N GLU A 162 6.06 5.46 17.27
CA GLU A 162 5.46 5.01 18.53
C GLU A 162 3.95 5.26 18.60
N ASP A 163 3.47 6.34 17.98
CA ASP A 163 2.05 6.66 17.94
C ASP A 163 1.32 5.69 16.99
N ALA A 164 1.91 5.41 15.82
CA ALA A 164 1.41 4.39 14.89
C ALA A 164 1.36 3.01 15.55
N LEU A 165 2.44 2.61 16.25
CA LEU A 165 2.50 1.33 16.95
C LEU A 165 1.37 1.18 17.99
N LYS A 166 1.10 2.22 18.77
CA LYS A 166 0.02 2.22 19.77
C LYS A 166 -1.36 2.20 19.11
N ARG A 167 -1.55 2.98 18.07
CA ARG A 167 -2.82 3.02 17.31
C ARG A 167 -3.12 1.65 16.71
N GLU A 168 -2.19 1.05 15.98
CA GLU A 168 -2.37 -0.26 15.35
C GLU A 168 -2.59 -1.38 16.39
N ALA A 169 -1.83 -1.37 17.51
CA ALA A 169 -2.03 -2.34 18.59
C ALA A 169 -3.44 -2.23 19.21
N SER A 170 -3.96 -1.00 19.33
CA SER A 170 -5.32 -0.76 19.81
C SER A 170 -6.39 -1.17 18.77
N GLU A 171 -6.16 -0.86 17.49
CA GLU A 171 -7.13 -1.14 16.42
C GLU A 171 -7.22 -2.64 16.11
N GLU A 172 -6.10 -3.36 16.03
CA GLU A 172 -6.08 -4.78 15.66
C GLU A 172 -6.31 -5.72 16.85
N LEU A 173 -5.74 -5.42 18.03
CA LEU A 173 -5.75 -6.33 19.17
C LEU A 173 -6.38 -5.74 20.46
N GLY A 174 -6.90 -4.52 20.43
CA GLY A 174 -7.48 -3.87 21.59
C GLY A 174 -6.47 -3.58 22.72
N ILE A 175 -5.17 -3.67 22.45
CA ILE A 175 -4.12 -3.42 23.44
C ILE A 175 -3.89 -1.91 23.55
N THR A 176 -4.09 -1.37 24.76
CA THR A 176 -3.96 0.07 25.02
C THR A 176 -2.82 0.40 25.99
N ASP A 177 -2.35 -0.59 26.74
CA ASP A 177 -1.24 -0.44 27.70
C ASP A 177 -0.24 -1.60 27.50
N PHE A 178 0.97 -1.26 27.03
CA PHE A 178 2.04 -2.22 26.78
C PHE A 178 3.41 -1.55 26.75
N GLU A 179 4.43 -2.37 26.98
CA GLU A 179 5.82 -1.97 26.84
C GLU A 179 6.45 -2.72 25.66
N ALA A 180 6.92 -1.97 24.67
CA ALA A 180 7.57 -2.52 23.50
C ALA A 180 9.04 -2.11 23.41
N ARG A 181 9.91 -3.07 23.09
CA ARG A 181 11.32 -2.86 22.83
C ARG A 181 11.57 -2.88 21.32
N PHE A 182 12.25 -1.86 20.81
CA PHE A 182 12.69 -1.83 19.41
C PHE A 182 13.70 -2.96 19.14
N LEU A 183 13.45 -3.73 18.09
CA LEU A 183 14.33 -4.83 17.65
C LEU A 183 15.27 -4.40 16.52
N GLY A 184 14.80 -3.57 15.61
CA GLY A 184 15.50 -3.12 14.43
C GLY A 184 14.55 -2.70 13.33
N ASN A 185 15.13 -2.26 12.21
CA ASN A 185 14.40 -1.99 10.99
C ASN A 185 15.02 -2.76 9.82
N TYR A 186 14.24 -3.00 8.77
CA TYR A 186 14.68 -3.62 7.55
C TYR A 186 13.77 -3.23 6.39
N VAL A 187 14.26 -3.36 5.16
CA VAL A 187 13.44 -3.18 3.97
C VAL A 187 12.87 -4.52 3.54
N TRP A 188 11.55 -4.62 3.50
CA TRP A 188 10.82 -5.71 2.90
C TRP A 188 10.40 -5.36 1.47
N GLU A 189 10.55 -6.30 0.54
CA GLU A 189 10.10 -6.13 -0.83
C GLU A 189 9.35 -7.36 -1.33
N SER A 190 8.14 -7.12 -1.85
CA SER A 190 7.30 -8.11 -2.51
C SER A 190 7.00 -7.66 -3.95
N PRO A 191 6.40 -8.48 -4.82
CA PRO A 191 5.97 -8.03 -6.14
C PRO A 191 5.07 -6.78 -6.12
N ARG A 192 4.31 -6.56 -5.05
CA ARG A 192 3.31 -5.49 -4.95
C ARG A 192 3.76 -4.25 -4.18
N GLU A 193 4.68 -4.38 -3.22
CA GLU A 193 5.01 -3.32 -2.27
C GLU A 193 6.48 -3.34 -1.87
N ARG A 194 6.93 -2.24 -1.29
CA ARG A 194 8.25 -2.10 -0.67
C ARG A 194 8.09 -1.30 0.62
N GLU A 195 8.43 -1.91 1.76
CA GLU A 195 8.16 -1.41 3.10
C GLU A 195 9.46 -1.23 3.89
N LEU A 196 9.58 -0.11 4.62
CA LEU A 196 10.55 0.06 5.68
C LEU A 196 9.88 -0.36 7.00
N VAL A 197 10.18 -1.57 7.44
CA VAL A 197 9.56 -2.16 8.62
C VAL A 197 10.32 -1.74 9.88
N PHE A 198 9.61 -1.15 10.86
CA PHE A 198 10.09 -0.91 12.21
C PHE A 198 9.52 -1.99 13.12
N SER A 199 10.39 -2.90 13.58
CA SER A 199 10.02 -4.10 14.34
C SER A 199 10.19 -3.89 15.84
N PHE A 200 9.18 -4.30 16.60
CA PHE A 200 9.13 -4.19 18.07
C PHE A 200 8.76 -5.52 18.71
N LEU A 201 9.24 -5.76 19.95
CA LEU A 201 8.89 -6.90 20.79
C LEU A 201 8.21 -6.42 22.07
N CYS A 202 7.04 -6.95 22.34
CA CYS A 202 6.26 -6.75 23.56
C CYS A 202 6.21 -8.04 24.38
N THR A 203 6.50 -7.92 25.68
CA THR A 203 6.40 -9.01 26.66
C THR A 203 5.42 -8.68 27.78
N ARG A 204 4.98 -7.41 27.88
CA ARG A 204 4.04 -6.91 28.90
C ARG A 204 2.95 -6.11 28.20
N TYR A 205 1.72 -6.56 28.38
CA TYR A 205 0.52 -5.93 27.81
C TYR A 205 -0.69 -6.20 28.74
N ASN A 206 -1.73 -5.38 28.63
CA ASN A 206 -2.90 -5.49 29.49
C ASN A 206 -3.77 -6.71 29.11
N HIS A 207 -4.33 -6.78 27.91
CA HIS A 207 -5.14 -7.89 27.41
C HIS A 207 -5.19 -7.82 25.88
N ILE A 208 -5.45 -8.96 25.25
CA ILE A 208 -5.70 -9.07 23.81
C ILE A 208 -7.19 -9.28 23.61
N HIS A 209 -7.81 -8.42 22.81
CA HIS A 209 -9.21 -8.52 22.43
C HIS A 209 -9.35 -8.20 20.93
N ILE A 210 -9.73 -9.21 20.15
CA ILE A 210 -9.94 -9.08 18.70
C ILE A 210 -11.43 -8.85 18.45
N ASP A 211 -11.79 -7.64 18.03
CA ASP A 211 -13.17 -7.26 17.66
C ASP A 211 -13.14 -6.29 16.49
N ASN A 212 -12.67 -6.78 15.33
CA ASN A 212 -12.55 -5.98 14.12
C ASN A 212 -12.66 -6.85 12.86
N ASP A 213 -12.78 -6.20 11.70
CA ASP A 213 -12.90 -6.86 10.40
C ASP A 213 -11.54 -7.24 9.77
N GLU A 214 -10.42 -6.92 10.41
CA GLU A 214 -9.08 -7.08 9.85
C GLU A 214 -8.41 -8.38 10.26
N VAL A 215 -8.81 -8.93 11.41
CA VAL A 215 -8.24 -10.12 12.04
C VAL A 215 -9.33 -11.15 12.28
N ASP A 216 -9.22 -12.33 11.67
CA ASP A 216 -10.20 -13.42 11.86
C ASP A 216 -9.94 -14.24 13.14
N GLU A 217 -8.65 -14.36 13.54
CA GLU A 217 -8.22 -15.22 14.67
C GLU A 217 -6.85 -14.79 15.19
N GLY A 218 -6.57 -14.97 16.47
CA GLY A 218 -5.26 -14.75 17.05
C GLY A 218 -4.95 -15.78 18.13
N ARG A 219 -3.72 -16.31 18.15
CA ARG A 219 -3.27 -17.23 19.20
C ARG A 219 -1.76 -17.25 19.35
N PHE A 220 -1.30 -17.79 20.46
CA PHE A 220 0.10 -18.10 20.67
C PHE A 220 0.52 -19.35 19.91
N TRP A 221 1.73 -19.32 19.35
CA TRP A 221 2.38 -20.40 18.61
C TRP A 221 3.69 -20.75 19.30
N THR A 222 3.90 -22.04 19.53
CA THR A 222 5.20 -22.57 19.96
C THR A 222 6.22 -22.49 18.83
N LEU A 223 7.51 -22.55 19.15
CA LEU A 223 8.58 -22.56 18.15
C LEU A 223 8.46 -23.75 17.19
N GLN A 224 7.95 -24.91 17.66
CA GLN A 224 7.68 -26.07 16.83
C GLN A 224 6.54 -25.80 15.84
N GLU A 225 5.42 -25.23 16.29
CA GLU A 225 4.30 -24.86 15.41
C GLU A 225 4.70 -23.82 14.37
N LEU A 226 5.58 -22.84 14.74
CA LEU A 226 6.14 -21.86 13.80
C LEU A 226 6.94 -22.56 12.70
N ALA A 227 7.81 -23.53 13.05
CA ALA A 227 8.59 -24.28 12.09
C ALA A 227 7.68 -25.05 11.12
N GLU A 228 6.69 -25.78 11.65
CA GLU A 228 5.70 -26.50 10.83
C GLU A 228 4.85 -25.55 9.97
N GLY A 229 4.50 -24.37 10.51
CA GLY A 229 3.74 -23.35 9.79
C GLY A 229 4.52 -22.78 8.59
N MET A 230 5.84 -22.59 8.75
CA MET A 230 6.72 -22.19 7.66
C MET A 230 6.82 -23.25 6.56
N GLU A 231 7.00 -24.52 6.94
CA GLU A 231 7.07 -25.62 5.98
C GLU A 231 5.77 -25.81 5.18
N LYS A 232 4.63 -25.60 5.85
CA LYS A 232 3.29 -25.71 5.26
C LYS A 232 2.81 -24.42 4.56
N ASN A 233 3.67 -23.40 4.44
CA ASN A 233 3.35 -22.10 3.86
C ASN A 233 2.10 -21.43 4.46
N LYS A 234 1.90 -21.56 5.77
CA LYS A 234 0.78 -20.93 6.50
C LYS A 234 1.08 -19.51 6.95
N LEU A 235 2.37 -19.14 7.04
CA LEU A 235 2.83 -17.85 7.52
C LEU A 235 3.10 -16.90 6.35
N THR A 236 2.84 -15.61 6.56
CA THR A 236 3.18 -14.60 5.53
C THR A 236 4.68 -14.58 5.25
N PRO A 237 5.10 -14.35 4.00
CA PRO A 237 6.52 -14.32 3.65
C PRO A 237 7.31 -13.25 4.43
N ASN A 238 6.68 -12.11 4.75
CA ASN A 238 7.29 -11.06 5.55
C ASN A 238 7.56 -11.53 6.99
N LEU A 239 6.58 -12.14 7.64
CA LEU A 239 6.77 -12.73 8.98
C LEU A 239 7.89 -13.79 8.99
N VAL A 240 7.94 -14.67 7.98
CA VAL A 240 9.01 -15.69 7.87
C VAL A 240 10.39 -15.04 7.73
N HIS A 241 10.50 -13.98 6.93
CA HIS A 241 11.73 -13.21 6.78
C HIS A 241 12.14 -12.56 8.09
N GLU A 242 11.23 -11.84 8.73
CA GLU A 242 11.45 -11.12 9.98
C GLU A 242 11.78 -12.06 11.13
N TYR A 243 11.10 -13.19 11.23
CA TYR A 243 11.42 -14.24 12.21
C TYR A 243 12.88 -14.69 12.09
N ARG A 244 13.35 -14.98 10.89
CA ARG A 244 14.72 -15.42 10.65
C ARG A 244 15.75 -14.33 10.96
N LEU A 245 15.42 -13.08 10.62
CA LEU A 245 16.32 -11.94 10.75
C LEU A 245 16.45 -11.45 12.20
N LEU A 246 15.33 -11.27 12.91
CA LEU A 246 15.27 -10.57 14.19
C LEU A 246 14.86 -11.46 15.37
N LEU A 247 13.90 -12.38 15.20
CA LEU A 247 13.29 -13.10 16.32
C LEU A 247 14.06 -14.38 16.69
N LYS A 248 14.43 -15.19 15.70
CA LYS A 248 15.16 -16.45 15.93
C LYS A 248 16.43 -16.28 16.78
N PRO A 249 17.27 -15.23 16.57
CA PRO A 249 18.43 -15.00 17.43
C PRO A 249 18.10 -14.70 18.89
N LEU A 250 16.90 -14.18 19.18
CA LEU A 250 16.46 -13.90 20.55
C LEU A 250 16.08 -15.19 21.29
N PHE A 251 15.34 -16.07 20.62
CA PHE A 251 14.93 -17.37 21.19
C PHE A 251 16.09 -18.35 21.36
N ASN A 252 17.18 -18.21 20.60
CA ASN A 252 18.35 -19.07 20.75
C ASN A 252 19.31 -18.62 21.89
N ARG A 253 19.10 -17.46 22.50
CA ARG A 253 19.93 -16.92 23.59
C ARG A 253 19.33 -17.14 24.98
N SER A 254 18.09 -17.58 25.05
CA SER A 254 17.37 -17.99 26.24
C SER A 254 17.48 -19.51 26.46
#